data_a2b38dc38a15353ca481b5f2db121eaf
#
_entry.id   a2b38dc38a15353ca481b5f2db121eaf
#
_cell.length_a   1.000
_cell.length_b   1.000
_cell.length_c   1.000
_cell.angle_alpha   90.00
_cell.angle_beta   90.00
_cell.angle_gamma   90.00
#
_symmetry.space_group_name_H-M   'P 1'
#
loop_
_entity.id
_entity.type
_entity.pdbx_description
1 polymer ?
#
loop_
_entity_poly.entity_id
_entity_poly.type
_entity_poly.pdbx_seq_one_letter_code
_entity_poly.pdbx_strand_id
1 'polypeptide(L)'
;DSGTQYEKGGNLFFRSNFNDTIFQVVPPNKLLPVYVLNLGKYKVSMQEGVDPDASLEGKIIPLDWADSKNYIFLTFTKDSYDCPNTRKNKSVKIYHALFSKSSQQLQIVKADPVDYDAPVLLNDIDGGYPVWPLSYQIGSKGEIMLSLKGSDLKSQVKSKQFTASAAP
;
A
#
# COMPACT_ATOMS: atom_id res chain seq x y z
N ASP A 1 10.91 -16.25 -1.68
CA ASP A 1 10.22 -15.29 -2.55
C ASP A 1 9.18 -14.55 -1.74
N SER A 2 9.46 -13.31 -1.41
CA SER A 2 8.52 -12.46 -0.68
C SER A 2 7.69 -11.68 -1.70
N GLY A 3 6.41 -11.89 -1.71
CA GLY A 3 5.45 -11.14 -2.49
C GLY A 3 4.32 -10.62 -1.61
N THR A 4 3.48 -9.74 -2.12
CA THR A 4 2.26 -9.33 -1.47
C THR A 4 1.14 -10.31 -1.82
N GLN A 5 0.42 -10.80 -0.82
CA GLN A 5 -0.75 -11.65 -1.01
C GLN A 5 -1.90 -11.17 -0.14
N TYR A 6 -3.11 -11.28 -0.65
CA TYR A 6 -4.32 -10.93 0.08
C TYR A 6 -5.52 -11.74 -0.43
N GLU A 7 -6.55 -11.86 0.40
CA GLU A 7 -7.80 -12.51 0.07
C GLU A 7 -8.92 -11.47 -0.08
N LYS A 8 -9.76 -11.62 -1.11
CA LYS A 8 -10.93 -10.80 -1.34
C LYS A 8 -12.04 -11.58 -2.01
N GLY A 9 -13.22 -11.61 -1.40
CA GLY A 9 -14.38 -12.33 -1.96
C GLY A 9 -14.16 -13.81 -2.16
N GLY A 10 -13.39 -14.47 -1.28
CA GLY A 10 -13.02 -15.88 -1.40
C GLY A 10 -11.96 -16.18 -2.46
N ASN A 11 -11.36 -15.18 -3.07
CA ASN A 11 -10.30 -15.33 -4.05
C ASN A 11 -8.98 -14.87 -3.48
N LEU A 12 -7.92 -15.65 -3.74
CA LEU A 12 -6.55 -15.31 -3.38
C LEU A 12 -5.90 -14.52 -4.51
N PHE A 13 -5.24 -13.42 -4.14
CA PHE A 13 -4.46 -12.59 -5.06
C PHE A 13 -3.00 -12.59 -4.62
N PHE A 14 -2.12 -12.49 -5.61
CA PHE A 14 -0.68 -12.56 -5.41
C PHE A 14 0.04 -11.63 -6.37
N ARG A 15 1.09 -10.98 -5.88
CA ARG A 15 2.07 -10.24 -6.67
C ARG A 15 3.48 -10.63 -6.20
N SER A 16 4.33 -11.09 -7.09
CA SER A 16 5.74 -11.31 -6.83
C SER A 16 6.49 -9.97 -6.71
N ASN A 17 7.58 -9.93 -5.95
CA ASN A 17 8.47 -8.78 -5.95
C ASN A 17 9.00 -8.48 -7.35
N PHE A 18 9.23 -7.20 -7.64
CA PHE A 18 9.68 -6.71 -8.95
C PHE A 18 8.75 -7.06 -10.12
N ASN A 19 7.55 -7.57 -9.83
CA ASN A 19 6.50 -7.77 -10.82
C ASN A 19 5.46 -6.64 -10.72
N ASP A 20 5.08 -6.09 -11.86
CA ASP A 20 4.05 -5.06 -11.98
C ASP A 20 2.64 -5.63 -12.12
N THR A 21 2.51 -6.96 -12.16
CA THR A 21 1.23 -7.64 -12.35
C THR A 21 0.75 -8.28 -11.07
N ILE A 22 -0.52 -8.06 -10.75
CA ILE A 22 -1.24 -8.74 -9.69
C ILE A 22 -2.07 -9.84 -10.32
N PHE A 23 -1.93 -11.03 -9.80
CA PHE A 23 -2.60 -12.23 -10.28
C PHE A 23 -3.66 -12.70 -9.30
N GLN A 24 -4.77 -13.18 -9.81
CA GLN A 24 -5.68 -14.04 -9.07
C GLN A 24 -5.18 -15.49 -9.18
N VAL A 25 -5.12 -16.16 -8.03
CA VAL A 25 -4.80 -17.59 -7.98
C VAL A 25 -6.08 -18.39 -8.20
N VAL A 26 -6.11 -19.16 -9.27
CA VAL A 26 -7.23 -20.04 -9.61
C VAL A 26 -6.79 -21.49 -9.47
N PRO A 27 -7.42 -22.26 -8.56
CA PRO A 27 -7.11 -23.68 -8.43
C PRO A 27 -7.31 -24.45 -9.73
N PRO A 28 -6.53 -25.53 -10.00
CA PRO A 28 -5.48 -26.03 -9.11
C PRO A 28 -4.15 -25.26 -9.25
N ASN A 29 -3.80 -24.64 -10.37
CA ASN A 29 -2.46 -24.06 -10.58
C ASN A 29 -2.45 -22.93 -11.63
N LYS A 30 -3.50 -22.14 -11.73
CA LYS A 30 -3.59 -21.08 -12.74
C LYS A 30 -3.45 -19.70 -12.10
N LEU A 31 -2.66 -18.84 -12.73
CA LEU A 31 -2.56 -17.42 -12.41
C LEU A 31 -3.25 -16.61 -13.51
N LEU A 32 -4.25 -15.82 -13.13
CA LEU A 32 -4.92 -14.90 -14.04
C LEU A 32 -4.47 -13.45 -13.72
N PRO A 33 -3.94 -12.70 -14.69
CA PRO A 33 -3.61 -11.29 -14.47
C PRO A 33 -4.92 -10.50 -14.27
N VAL A 34 -4.97 -9.71 -13.19
CA VAL A 34 -6.14 -8.91 -12.84
C VAL A 34 -5.83 -7.42 -12.93
N TYR A 35 -4.67 -7.01 -12.45
CA TYR A 35 -4.20 -5.64 -12.54
C TYR A 35 -2.76 -5.59 -13.03
N VAL A 36 -2.45 -4.59 -13.85
CA VAL A 36 -1.09 -4.29 -14.28
C VAL A 36 -0.78 -2.84 -13.90
N LEU A 37 0.30 -2.65 -13.13
CA LEU A 37 0.84 -1.34 -12.83
C LEU A 37 1.67 -0.88 -14.03
N ASN A 38 1.14 0.07 -14.80
CA ASN A 38 1.88 0.61 -15.94
C ASN A 38 2.98 1.57 -15.46
N LEU A 39 4.12 1.02 -15.09
CA LEU A 39 5.28 1.78 -14.60
C LEU A 39 6.18 2.29 -15.72
N GLY A 40 5.97 1.87 -16.97
CA GLY A 40 6.75 2.29 -18.14
C GLY A 40 8.25 2.10 -17.90
N LYS A 41 9.04 3.15 -18.18
CA LYS A 41 10.51 3.14 -18.01
C LYS A 41 10.99 3.06 -16.55
N TYR A 42 10.09 3.29 -15.61
CA TYR A 42 10.40 3.24 -14.17
C TYR A 42 10.27 1.83 -13.58
N LYS A 43 9.83 0.85 -14.36
CA LYS A 43 9.72 -0.54 -13.95
C LYS A 43 11.10 -1.10 -13.60
N VAL A 44 11.16 -1.90 -12.55
CA VAL A 44 12.30 -2.78 -12.24
C VAL A 44 12.03 -4.11 -12.91
N SER A 45 12.97 -4.60 -13.71
CA SER A 45 12.91 -5.97 -14.22
C SER A 45 13.25 -6.96 -13.11
N MET A 46 12.83 -8.22 -13.26
CA MET A 46 13.20 -9.26 -12.31
C MET A 46 14.73 -9.39 -12.20
N GLN A 47 15.44 -9.27 -13.32
CA GLN A 47 16.90 -9.34 -13.33
C GLN A 47 17.54 -8.20 -12.54
N GLU A 48 17.10 -6.95 -12.76
CA GLU A 48 17.59 -5.79 -11.98
C GLU A 48 17.26 -5.94 -10.48
N GLY A 49 16.09 -6.49 -10.15
CA GLY A 49 15.63 -6.61 -8.77
C GLY A 49 16.39 -7.66 -7.93
N VAL A 50 17.01 -8.65 -8.57
CA VAL A 50 17.80 -9.70 -7.89
C VAL A 50 19.31 -9.46 -7.99
N ASP A 51 19.75 -8.53 -8.81
CA ASP A 51 21.14 -8.15 -8.98
C ASP A 51 21.53 -7.13 -7.88
N PRO A 52 22.43 -7.49 -6.94
CA PRO A 52 22.85 -6.59 -5.88
C PRO A 52 23.62 -5.36 -6.37
N ASP A 53 24.19 -5.42 -7.57
CA ASP A 53 24.97 -4.35 -8.18
C ASP A 53 24.13 -3.46 -9.13
N ALA A 54 22.87 -3.80 -9.35
CA ALA A 54 22.00 -3.03 -10.22
C ALA A 54 21.64 -1.66 -9.61
N SER A 55 21.75 -0.62 -10.42
CA SER A 55 21.24 0.70 -10.02
C SER A 55 19.72 0.75 -10.14
N LEU A 56 19.05 0.99 -9.04
CA LEU A 56 17.60 1.21 -8.99
C LEU A 56 17.22 2.69 -9.00
N GLU A 57 18.16 3.58 -9.37
CA GLU A 57 17.90 5.01 -9.48
C GLU A 57 16.79 5.30 -10.51
N GLY A 58 15.84 6.14 -10.14
CA GLY A 58 14.68 6.48 -10.96
C GLY A 58 13.62 5.38 -11.03
N LYS A 59 13.86 4.21 -10.46
CA LYS A 59 12.93 3.08 -10.51
C LYS A 59 11.84 3.17 -9.45
N ILE A 60 10.69 2.56 -9.75
CA ILE A 60 9.55 2.43 -8.86
C ILE A 60 9.43 0.96 -8.42
N ILE A 61 9.39 0.76 -7.11
CA ILE A 61 9.23 -0.56 -6.50
C ILE A 61 7.95 -0.54 -5.66
N PRO A 62 6.90 -1.25 -6.09
CA PRO A 62 5.71 -1.43 -5.27
C PRO A 62 6.05 -2.23 -4.01
N LEU A 63 5.69 -1.69 -2.85
CA LEU A 63 5.92 -2.32 -1.54
C LEU A 63 4.67 -3.06 -1.07
N ASP A 64 3.52 -2.39 -1.08
CA ASP A 64 2.27 -2.97 -0.62
C ASP A 64 1.10 -2.57 -1.52
N TRP A 65 0.05 -3.38 -1.49
CA TRP A 65 -1.15 -3.22 -2.31
C TRP A 65 -2.37 -3.67 -1.53
N ALA A 66 -3.34 -2.79 -1.37
CA ALA A 66 -4.61 -3.11 -0.74
C ALA A 66 -5.77 -2.82 -1.70
N ASP A 67 -6.64 -3.79 -1.92
CA ASP A 67 -7.75 -3.73 -2.87
C ASP A 67 -9.10 -3.78 -2.17
N SER A 68 -9.67 -2.61 -1.88
CA SER A 68 -11.03 -2.49 -1.33
C SER A 68 -12.11 -2.56 -2.43
N LYS A 69 -13.37 -2.42 -2.05
CA LYS A 69 -14.50 -2.41 -3.00
C LYS A 69 -14.36 -1.29 -4.03
N ASN A 70 -14.05 -0.07 -3.60
CA ASN A 70 -14.11 1.13 -4.43
C ASN A 70 -12.73 1.69 -4.79
N TYR A 71 -11.70 1.34 -4.02
CA TYR A 71 -10.37 1.93 -4.13
C TYR A 71 -9.28 0.88 -4.16
N ILE A 72 -8.16 1.26 -4.75
CA ILE A 72 -6.89 0.55 -4.65
C ILE A 72 -5.92 1.48 -3.95
N PHE A 73 -5.26 0.97 -2.92
CA PHE A 73 -4.21 1.64 -2.16
C PHE A 73 -2.89 0.99 -2.54
N LEU A 74 -1.92 1.77 -2.93
CA LEU A 74 -0.60 1.31 -3.32
C LEU A 74 0.45 2.09 -2.57
N THR A 75 1.32 1.39 -1.85
CA THR A 75 2.54 1.97 -1.28
C THR A 75 3.72 1.57 -2.15
N PHE A 76 4.54 2.55 -2.53
CA PHE A 76 5.72 2.30 -3.37
C PHE A 76 6.88 3.21 -3.00
N THR A 77 8.08 2.80 -3.33
CA THR A 77 9.28 3.63 -3.26
C THR A 77 9.75 4.03 -4.65
N LYS A 78 10.45 5.15 -4.72
CA LYS A 78 11.15 5.61 -5.91
C LYS A 78 12.61 5.93 -5.56
N ASP A 79 13.52 5.65 -6.49
CA ASP A 79 14.95 5.92 -6.45
C ASP A 79 15.78 4.95 -5.60
N SER A 80 15.20 4.19 -4.69
CA SER A 80 15.96 3.17 -3.96
C SER A 80 15.06 2.06 -3.43
N TYR A 81 15.68 0.90 -3.20
CA TYR A 81 15.03 -0.17 -2.47
C TYR A 81 15.02 0.14 -0.98
N ASP A 82 13.91 -0.21 -0.33
CA ASP A 82 13.70 0.05 1.08
C ASP A 82 14.57 -0.86 1.95
N CYS A 83 15.71 -0.34 2.40
CA CYS A 83 16.51 -1.00 3.42
C CYS A 83 16.56 -0.15 4.71
N PRO A 84 16.77 -0.79 5.88
CA PRO A 84 16.78 -0.09 7.17
C PRO A 84 17.77 1.08 7.24
N ASN A 85 18.92 0.97 6.60
CA ASN A 85 19.95 2.02 6.59
C ASN A 85 19.51 3.23 5.75
N THR A 86 18.90 2.99 4.60
CA THR A 86 18.38 4.04 3.71
C THR A 86 17.21 4.78 4.36
N ARG A 87 16.36 4.09 5.11
CA ARG A 87 15.28 4.70 5.92
C ARG A 87 15.85 5.60 7.01
N LYS A 88 16.81 5.13 7.79
CA LYS A 88 17.47 5.92 8.83
C LYS A 88 18.01 7.24 8.29
N ASN A 89 18.62 7.23 7.12
CA ASN A 89 19.18 8.39 6.48
C ASN A 89 18.13 9.24 5.74
N LYS A 90 16.82 8.87 5.80
CA LYS A 90 15.73 9.56 5.09
C LYS A 90 15.98 9.71 3.57
N SER A 91 16.76 8.81 2.99
CA SER A 91 17.09 8.83 1.56
C SER A 91 16.06 8.11 0.70
N VAL A 92 15.25 7.22 1.29
CA VAL A 92 14.15 6.55 0.60
C VAL A 92 12.98 7.52 0.41
N LYS A 93 12.45 7.56 -0.79
CA LYS A 93 11.25 8.32 -1.11
C LYS A 93 10.07 7.34 -1.18
N ILE A 94 9.21 7.39 -0.21
CA ILE A 94 8.00 6.57 -0.13
C ILE A 94 6.80 7.40 -0.55
N TYR A 95 5.91 6.77 -1.29
CA TYR A 95 4.69 7.36 -1.81
C TYR A 95 3.51 6.46 -1.55
N HIS A 96 2.36 7.09 -1.29
CA HIS A 96 1.06 6.46 -1.26
C HIS A 96 0.26 6.89 -2.48
N ALA A 97 -0.32 5.94 -3.17
CA ALA A 97 -1.19 6.17 -4.32
C ALA A 97 -2.58 5.60 -4.08
N LEU A 98 -3.59 6.44 -4.21
CA LEU A 98 -5.00 6.07 -4.12
C LEU A 98 -5.62 6.09 -5.52
N PHE A 99 -6.09 4.95 -5.99
CA PHE A 99 -6.80 4.85 -7.25
C PHE A 99 -8.30 4.60 -6.99
N SER A 100 -9.14 5.50 -7.49
CA SER A 100 -10.60 5.35 -7.47
C SER A 100 -11.05 4.51 -8.66
N LYS A 101 -11.72 3.39 -8.40
CA LYS A 101 -12.21 2.49 -9.46
C LYS A 101 -13.37 3.08 -10.24
N SER A 102 -14.19 3.92 -9.62
CA SER A 102 -15.35 4.54 -10.26
C SER A 102 -14.97 5.72 -11.16
N SER A 103 -14.12 6.63 -10.68
CA SER A 103 -13.70 7.81 -11.44
C SER A 103 -12.43 7.59 -12.27
N GLN A 104 -11.72 6.47 -12.07
CA GLN A 104 -10.46 6.14 -12.74
C GLN A 104 -9.35 7.17 -12.46
N GLN A 105 -9.46 7.89 -11.34
CA GLN A 105 -8.49 8.91 -10.94
C GLN A 105 -7.46 8.32 -10.00
N LEU A 106 -6.21 8.75 -10.17
CA LEU A 106 -5.08 8.42 -9.33
C LEU A 106 -4.62 9.67 -8.58
N GLN A 107 -4.51 9.57 -7.26
CA GLN A 107 -3.92 10.58 -6.40
C GLN A 107 -2.65 10.01 -5.76
N ILE A 108 -1.58 10.80 -5.72
CA ILE A 108 -0.29 10.37 -5.16
C ILE A 108 0.14 11.38 -4.10
N VAL A 109 0.52 10.88 -2.92
CA VAL A 109 1.05 11.65 -1.82
C VAL A 109 2.40 11.06 -1.42
N LYS A 110 3.37 11.92 -1.12
CA LYS A 110 4.65 11.49 -0.57
C LYS A 110 4.46 11.16 0.90
N ALA A 111 4.83 9.95 1.30
CA ALA A 111 4.80 9.51 2.68
C ALA A 111 6.06 9.92 3.47
N ASP A 112 6.01 9.77 4.79
CA ASP A 112 7.20 9.86 5.63
C ASP A 112 8.13 8.66 5.33
N PRO A 113 9.40 8.89 4.99
CA PRO A 113 10.34 7.82 4.67
C PRO A 113 10.72 6.95 5.87
N VAL A 114 10.42 7.38 7.09
CA VAL A 114 10.69 6.62 8.33
C VAL A 114 9.55 5.66 8.64
N ASP A 115 8.33 6.04 8.32
CA ASP A 115 7.12 5.25 8.60
C ASP A 115 6.25 5.19 7.35
N TYR A 116 6.43 4.11 6.56
CA TYR A 116 5.64 3.92 5.33
C TYR A 116 4.19 3.50 5.62
N ASP A 117 3.90 3.06 6.84
CA ASP A 117 2.55 2.73 7.31
C ASP A 117 1.83 3.95 7.91
N ALA A 118 2.52 5.10 7.95
CA ALA A 118 1.94 6.31 8.50
C ALA A 118 0.63 6.66 7.80
N PRO A 119 -0.43 6.92 8.57
CA PRO A 119 -1.73 7.24 8.01
C PRO A 119 -1.70 8.59 7.32
N VAL A 120 -2.16 8.64 6.08
CA VAL A 120 -2.17 9.87 5.26
C VAL A 120 -3.56 10.30 4.80
N LEU A 121 -4.56 9.42 4.96
CA LEU A 121 -5.95 9.75 4.65
C LEU A 121 -6.65 10.22 5.91
N LEU A 122 -7.21 11.42 5.86
CA LEU A 122 -8.12 11.87 6.90
C LEU A 122 -9.37 11.00 6.89
N ASN A 123 -9.81 10.62 8.08
CA ASN A 123 -11.07 9.93 8.25
C ASN A 123 -12.18 10.98 8.37
N ASP A 124 -12.83 11.27 7.26
CA ASP A 124 -13.93 12.25 7.16
C ASP A 124 -15.31 11.62 7.36
N ILE A 125 -15.37 10.30 7.62
CA ILE A 125 -16.62 9.57 7.85
C ILE A 125 -17.11 9.79 9.28
N ASP A 126 -16.24 9.60 10.26
CA ASP A 126 -16.57 9.69 11.68
C ASP A 126 -15.58 10.57 12.49
N GLY A 127 -14.63 11.21 11.81
CA GLY A 127 -13.58 12.02 12.44
C GLY A 127 -12.59 11.20 13.27
N GLY A 128 -12.54 9.90 13.03
CA GLY A 128 -11.65 8.97 13.73
C GLY A 128 -10.19 9.08 13.29
N TYR A 129 -9.46 8.00 13.57
CA TYR A 129 -8.02 7.93 13.27
C TYR A 129 -7.75 8.04 11.76
N PRO A 130 -6.80 8.86 11.32
CA PRO A 130 -6.34 8.85 9.95
C PRO A 130 -5.88 7.44 9.55
N VAL A 131 -6.05 7.06 8.30
CA VAL A 131 -5.82 5.68 7.85
C VAL A 131 -4.92 5.63 6.62
N TRP A 132 -4.18 4.55 6.50
CA TRP A 132 -3.64 4.05 5.23
C TRP A 132 -3.68 2.53 5.29
N PRO A 133 -4.61 1.88 4.56
CA PRO A 133 -4.78 0.44 4.64
C PRO A 133 -3.64 -0.29 3.95
N LEU A 134 -3.19 -1.36 4.59
CA LEU A 134 -2.23 -2.32 4.05
C LEU A 134 -2.95 -3.59 3.58
N SER A 135 -2.28 -4.39 2.76
CA SER A 135 -2.86 -5.59 2.15
C SER A 135 -3.50 -6.54 3.16
N TYR A 136 -2.86 -6.76 4.31
CA TYR A 136 -3.36 -7.62 5.39
C TYR A 136 -4.51 -7.02 6.20
N GLN A 137 -4.86 -5.77 5.98
CA GLN A 137 -5.95 -5.07 6.67
C GLN A 137 -7.24 -5.05 5.84
N ILE A 138 -7.24 -5.64 4.67
CA ILE A 138 -8.44 -5.76 3.84
C ILE A 138 -9.13 -7.08 4.16
N GLY A 139 -10.36 -7.00 4.63
CA GLY A 139 -11.21 -8.17 4.86
C GLY A 139 -11.75 -8.77 3.57
N SER A 140 -12.29 -9.99 3.68
CA SER A 140 -12.77 -10.78 2.54
C SER A 140 -13.86 -10.10 1.72
N LYS A 141 -14.62 -9.17 2.32
CA LYS A 141 -15.65 -8.37 1.64
C LYS A 141 -15.12 -7.03 1.14
N GLY A 142 -13.81 -6.76 1.29
CA GLY A 142 -13.17 -5.51 0.90
C GLY A 142 -13.36 -4.37 1.91
N GLU A 143 -13.79 -4.70 3.14
CA GLU A 143 -13.78 -3.79 4.28
C GLU A 143 -12.35 -3.57 4.78
N ILE A 144 -12.10 -2.40 5.35
CA ILE A 144 -10.80 -2.06 5.94
C ILE A 144 -10.87 -2.33 7.45
N MET A 145 -9.97 -3.16 7.95
CA MET A 145 -9.82 -3.47 9.37
C MET A 145 -8.54 -2.85 9.89
N LEU A 146 -8.65 -1.91 10.82
CA LEU A 146 -7.50 -1.23 11.41
C LEU A 146 -7.28 -1.72 12.84
N SER A 147 -6.03 -2.03 13.15
CA SER A 147 -5.58 -2.30 14.52
C SER A 147 -4.90 -1.06 15.06
N LEU A 148 -5.46 -0.46 16.10
CA LEU A 148 -4.88 0.72 16.76
C LEU A 148 -4.24 0.32 18.07
N LYS A 149 -3.03 0.82 18.34
CA LYS A 149 -2.41 0.68 19.65
C LYS A 149 -3.15 1.57 20.65
N GLY A 150 -3.46 1.05 21.83
CA GLY A 150 -4.15 1.83 22.88
C GLY A 150 -3.40 3.09 23.32
N SER A 151 -2.06 3.13 23.20
CA SER A 151 -1.24 4.33 23.43
C SER A 151 -1.56 5.44 22.43
N ASP A 152 -1.69 5.08 21.14
CA ASP A 152 -1.91 6.02 20.06
C ASP A 152 -3.32 6.61 20.15
N LEU A 153 -4.29 5.76 20.45
CA LEU A 153 -5.67 6.18 20.72
C LEU A 153 -5.74 7.15 21.89
N LYS A 154 -5.06 6.85 23.01
CA LYS A 154 -5.02 7.73 24.18
C LYS A 154 -4.37 9.09 23.88
N SER A 155 -3.30 9.11 23.09
CA SER A 155 -2.63 10.36 22.71
C SER A 155 -3.52 11.24 21.84
N GLN A 156 -4.29 10.67 20.94
CA GLN A 156 -5.20 11.39 20.07
C GLN A 156 -6.43 11.94 20.81
N VAL A 157 -7.01 11.15 21.70
CA VAL A 157 -8.09 11.65 22.58
C VAL A 157 -7.62 12.85 23.40
N LYS A 158 -6.38 12.82 23.91
CA LYS A 158 -5.80 13.95 24.65
C LYS A 158 -5.56 15.17 23.76
N SER A 159 -5.18 14.98 22.50
CA SER A 159 -4.93 16.08 21.54
C SER A 159 -6.19 16.69 20.95
N LYS A 160 -7.38 16.20 21.33
CA LYS A 160 -8.69 16.63 20.78
C LYS A 160 -8.80 16.50 19.25
N GLN A 161 -8.05 15.59 18.67
CA GLN A 161 -8.13 15.32 17.23
C GLN A 161 -9.37 14.49 16.82
N PHE A 162 -10.14 13.98 17.81
CA PHE A 162 -11.45 13.42 17.56
C PHE A 162 -12.51 14.53 17.70
N THR A 163 -13.13 14.88 16.60
CA THR A 163 -14.43 15.53 16.66
C THR A 163 -15.46 14.41 16.85
N ALA A 164 -16.09 14.38 18.03
CA ALA A 164 -17.24 13.52 18.22
C ALA A 164 -18.31 13.95 17.21
N SER A 165 -18.44 13.23 16.09
CA SER A 165 -19.64 13.35 15.30
C SER A 165 -20.76 12.74 16.17
N ALA A 166 -21.74 13.54 16.54
CA ALA A 166 -22.95 13.00 17.10
C ALA A 166 -23.50 11.98 16.09
N ALA A 167 -23.54 10.73 16.49
CA ALA A 167 -24.26 9.72 15.71
C ALA A 167 -25.71 10.17 15.56
N PRO A 168 -26.31 10.01 14.40
CA PRO A 168 -27.71 10.31 14.19
C PRO A 168 -28.63 9.43 15.05
#